data_1d7cb22decf36ab564175e7db050c695
#
_entry.id   1d7cb22decf36ab564175e7db050c695
#
_cell.length_a   1.000
_cell.length_b   1.000
_cell.length_c   1.000
_cell.angle_alpha   90.00
_cell.angle_beta   90.00
_cell.angle_gamma   90.00
#
_symmetry.space_group_name_H-M   'P 1'
#
loop_
_entity.id
_entity.type
_entity.pdbx_description
1 polymer ?
#
loop_
_entity_poly.entity_id
_entity_poly.type
_entity_poly.pdbx_seq_one_letter_code
_entity_poly.pdbx_strand_id
1 'polypeptide(L)'
;GYQRDVYEGAISHQLENEESHALTTLMRLRDSSLHPRLSDGGRLDIPKNAKSARALYGESGKLVSLLETLDRVRSKQEKCIIFAVNKRLQSFLSVTLGQIYNLGPLSVINGDAKAVAKRKSVPTRKSMISDFEAKEGFNLIVMSPVAAGVGLTVVGANHVVHLERYWNPAKEAQATDRVYRIGQEKEVHIYIPLLHHPEFESFDVNLHRLLTQKTLLKDAVV
;
A
#
# COMPACT_ATOMS: atom_id res chain seq x y z
N GLY A 1 -16.58 -1.74 16.32
CA GLY A 1 -15.29 -1.14 16.76
C GLY A 1 -14.94 0.10 15.96
N TYR A 2 -13.97 0.91 16.39
CA TYR A 2 -13.68 2.25 15.87
C TYR A 2 -13.61 2.35 14.32
N GLN A 3 -12.89 1.46 13.63
CA GLN A 3 -12.85 1.47 12.17
C GLN A 3 -14.23 1.22 11.54
N ARG A 4 -15.03 0.35 12.12
CA ARG A 4 -16.39 0.07 11.66
C ARG A 4 -17.27 1.32 11.81
N ASP A 5 -17.22 1.98 12.96
CA ASP A 5 -18.05 3.15 13.28
C ASP A 5 -17.72 4.32 12.31
N VAL A 6 -16.43 4.56 12.02
CA VAL A 6 -15.98 5.56 11.04
C VAL A 6 -16.45 5.20 9.63
N TYR A 7 -16.40 3.92 9.26
CA TYR A 7 -16.81 3.45 7.94
C TYR A 7 -18.33 3.58 7.74
N GLU A 8 -19.13 3.16 8.71
CA GLU A 8 -20.60 3.29 8.70
C GLU A 8 -21.03 4.77 8.71
N GLY A 9 -20.34 5.62 9.47
CA GLY A 9 -20.55 7.07 9.46
C GLY A 9 -20.33 7.71 8.09
N ALA A 10 -19.35 7.24 7.32
CA ALA A 10 -19.11 7.72 5.97
C ALA A 10 -20.26 7.38 5.00
N ILE A 11 -20.93 6.24 5.20
CA ILE A 11 -22.11 5.84 4.42
C ILE A 11 -23.32 6.66 4.83
N SER A 12 -23.61 6.81 6.14
CA SER A 12 -24.77 7.55 6.65
C SER A 12 -24.75 9.00 6.20
N HIS A 13 -23.59 9.66 6.21
CA HIS A 13 -23.43 11.04 5.76
C HIS A 13 -23.80 11.24 4.28
N GLN A 14 -23.65 10.22 3.44
CA GLN A 14 -24.08 10.28 2.05
C GLN A 14 -25.60 10.23 1.92
N LEU A 15 -26.27 9.39 2.72
CA LEU A 15 -27.73 9.24 2.67
C LEU A 15 -28.48 10.52 3.10
N GLU A 16 -27.85 11.33 3.95
CA GLU A 16 -28.43 12.60 4.43
C GLU A 16 -28.23 13.78 3.46
N ASN A 17 -27.24 13.69 2.55
CA ASN A 17 -26.85 14.76 1.62
C ASN A 17 -26.89 14.27 0.17
N GLU A 18 -28.08 14.16 -0.42
CA GLU A 18 -28.30 13.60 -1.77
C GLU A 18 -27.55 14.32 -2.92
N GLU A 19 -27.17 15.58 -2.76
CA GLU A 19 -26.54 16.38 -3.84
C GLU A 19 -25.00 16.45 -3.76
N SER A 20 -24.38 16.09 -2.66
CA SER A 20 -22.94 16.32 -2.52
C SER A 20 -22.15 15.02 -2.57
N HIS A 21 -21.73 14.66 -3.76
CA HIS A 21 -20.39 14.13 -3.91
C HIS A 21 -20.18 12.64 -3.69
N ALA A 22 -20.80 11.81 -4.53
CA ALA A 22 -20.47 10.37 -4.64
C ALA A 22 -18.94 10.14 -4.63
N LEU A 23 -18.17 11.00 -5.29
CA LEU A 23 -16.71 10.93 -5.28
C LEU A 23 -16.12 11.18 -3.89
N THR A 24 -16.63 12.17 -3.14
CA THR A 24 -16.14 12.44 -1.78
C THR A 24 -16.41 11.26 -0.84
N THR A 25 -17.58 10.65 -0.94
CA THR A 25 -17.91 9.46 -0.17
C THR A 25 -17.03 8.28 -0.53
N LEU A 26 -16.81 8.02 -1.82
CA LEU A 26 -15.89 6.97 -2.26
C LEU A 26 -14.47 7.19 -1.72
N MET A 27 -14.00 8.45 -1.71
CA MET A 27 -12.70 8.78 -1.11
C MET A 27 -12.67 8.55 0.40
N ARG A 28 -13.74 8.91 1.13
CA ARG A 28 -13.85 8.63 2.57
C ARG A 28 -13.88 7.13 2.87
N LEU A 29 -14.65 6.36 2.11
CA LEU A 29 -14.72 4.90 2.25
C LEU A 29 -13.37 4.25 1.99
N ARG A 30 -12.66 4.70 0.95
CA ARG A 30 -11.30 4.27 0.65
C ARG A 30 -10.35 4.58 1.80
N ASP A 31 -10.34 5.82 2.28
CA ASP A 31 -9.46 6.27 3.34
C ASP A 31 -9.75 5.52 4.66
N SER A 32 -11.02 5.33 5.03
CA SER A 32 -11.42 4.56 6.21
C SER A 32 -11.10 3.06 6.09
N SER A 33 -11.11 2.51 4.86
CA SER A 33 -10.65 1.14 4.61
C SER A 33 -9.17 0.97 4.89
N LEU A 34 -8.36 1.99 4.60
CA LEU A 34 -6.92 1.98 4.86
C LEU A 34 -6.63 2.20 6.35
N HIS A 35 -7.18 3.26 6.92
CA HIS A 35 -7.07 3.56 8.34
C HIS A 35 -8.18 4.55 8.75
N PRO A 36 -8.91 4.33 9.86
CA PRO A 36 -10.03 5.19 10.24
C PRO A 36 -9.63 6.66 10.40
N ARG A 37 -8.45 6.95 10.93
CA ARG A 37 -7.95 8.32 11.10
C ARG A 37 -7.64 9.06 9.79
N LEU A 38 -7.58 8.40 8.65
CA LEU A 38 -7.43 9.07 7.35
C LEU A 38 -8.75 9.69 6.87
N SER A 39 -9.88 9.07 7.24
CA SER A 39 -11.22 9.50 6.81
C SER A 39 -11.69 10.80 7.45
N ASP A 40 -11.37 11.02 8.72
CA ASP A 40 -11.87 12.16 9.50
C ASP A 40 -11.08 13.47 9.29
N GLY A 41 -10.26 13.55 8.24
CA GLY A 41 -9.30 14.66 8.11
C GLY A 41 -8.23 14.64 9.22
N GLY A 42 -8.28 13.60 10.04
CA GLY A 42 -7.33 13.35 11.12
C GLY A 42 -5.92 13.12 10.61
N ARG A 43 -4.97 13.30 11.48
CA ARG A 43 -3.56 13.05 11.18
C ARG A 43 -3.21 11.63 11.62
N LEU A 44 -2.58 10.89 10.74
CA LEU A 44 -1.77 9.76 11.16
C LEU A 44 -0.48 10.32 11.75
N ASP A 45 -0.55 10.71 13.03
CA ASP A 45 0.63 11.20 13.74
C ASP A 45 1.65 10.09 13.86
N ILE A 46 2.91 10.46 13.67
CA ILE A 46 4.01 9.50 13.78
C ILE A 46 4.23 9.17 15.25
N PRO A 47 4.07 7.89 15.63
CA PRO A 47 4.23 7.47 17.02
C PRO A 47 5.69 7.54 17.45
N LYS A 48 5.90 7.68 18.76
CA LYS A 48 7.24 7.84 19.33
C LYS A 48 8.12 6.60 19.28
N ASN A 49 7.52 5.41 19.17
CA ASN A 49 8.23 4.13 19.22
C ASN A 49 7.43 2.99 18.59
N ALA A 50 8.06 1.83 18.43
CA ALA A 50 7.47 0.63 17.85
C ALA A 50 6.20 0.14 18.57
N LYS A 51 6.12 0.25 19.91
CA LYS A 51 4.94 -0.18 20.68
C LYS A 51 3.73 0.67 20.34
N SER A 52 3.88 2.00 20.33
CA SER A 52 2.79 2.91 19.95
C SER A 52 2.47 2.84 18.45
N ALA A 53 3.45 2.52 17.59
CA ALA A 53 3.20 2.24 16.19
C ALA A 53 2.30 1.00 16.02
N ARG A 54 2.62 -0.13 16.66
CA ARG A 54 1.79 -1.35 16.62
C ARG A 54 0.37 -1.10 17.15
N ALA A 55 0.20 -0.26 18.17
CA ALA A 55 -1.12 0.09 18.69
C ALA A 55 -1.99 0.79 17.62
N LEU A 56 -1.41 1.74 16.85
CA LEU A 56 -2.11 2.39 15.74
C LEU A 56 -2.46 1.41 14.60
N TYR A 57 -1.58 0.47 14.30
CA TYR A 57 -1.89 -0.59 13.32
C TYR A 57 -3.09 -1.44 13.75
N GLY A 58 -3.26 -1.67 15.05
CA GLY A 58 -4.41 -2.38 15.61
C GLY A 58 -5.77 -1.71 15.37
N GLU A 59 -5.79 -0.42 15.02
CA GLU A 59 -7.01 0.31 14.66
C GLU A 59 -7.51 0.01 13.23
N SER A 60 -6.70 -0.66 12.39
CA SER A 60 -7.01 -0.97 11.00
C SER A 60 -6.82 -2.46 10.69
N GLY A 61 -7.89 -3.12 10.26
CA GLY A 61 -7.83 -4.53 9.85
C GLY A 61 -6.83 -4.79 8.73
N LYS A 62 -6.70 -3.87 7.77
CA LYS A 62 -5.69 -3.99 6.69
C LYS A 62 -4.27 -3.85 7.20
N LEU A 63 -4.01 -2.94 8.15
CA LEU A 63 -2.68 -2.79 8.72
C LEU A 63 -2.31 -3.94 9.66
N VAL A 64 -3.28 -4.53 10.37
CA VAL A 64 -3.06 -5.78 11.13
C VAL A 64 -2.63 -6.90 10.17
N SER A 65 -3.38 -7.13 9.10
CA SER A 65 -3.07 -8.13 8.08
C SER A 65 -1.70 -7.87 7.40
N LEU A 66 -1.36 -6.59 7.18
CA LEU A 66 -0.03 -6.22 6.70
C LEU A 66 1.06 -6.68 7.66
N LEU A 67 0.95 -6.40 8.97
CA LEU A 67 1.96 -6.82 9.94
C LEU A 67 2.10 -8.35 10.00
N GLU A 68 0.99 -9.08 10.00
CA GLU A 68 1.02 -10.55 9.97
C GLU A 68 1.74 -11.09 8.73
N THR A 69 1.54 -10.46 7.58
CA THR A 69 2.22 -10.80 6.33
C THR A 69 3.70 -10.49 6.43
N LEU A 70 4.07 -9.30 6.91
CA LEU A 70 5.47 -8.88 7.03
C LEU A 70 6.23 -9.69 8.09
N ASP A 71 5.58 -10.12 9.17
CA ASP A 71 6.20 -11.01 10.16
C ASP A 71 6.55 -12.38 9.53
N ARG A 72 5.70 -12.92 8.64
CA ARG A 72 6.02 -14.12 7.85
C ARG A 72 7.18 -13.91 6.86
N VAL A 73 7.18 -12.77 6.16
CA VAL A 73 8.29 -12.41 5.24
C VAL A 73 9.60 -12.27 6.00
N ARG A 74 9.56 -11.63 7.18
CA ARG A 74 10.72 -11.47 8.07
C ARG A 74 11.27 -12.82 8.54
N SER A 75 10.40 -13.77 8.90
CA SER A 75 10.84 -15.10 9.34
C SER A 75 11.62 -15.86 8.24
N LYS A 76 11.33 -15.57 6.97
CA LYS A 76 12.03 -16.11 5.81
C LYS A 76 13.27 -15.31 5.41
N GLN A 77 13.55 -14.19 6.08
CA GLN A 77 14.63 -13.25 5.71
C GLN A 77 14.51 -12.76 4.26
N GLU A 78 13.29 -12.52 3.80
CA GLU A 78 12.99 -12.10 2.43
C GLU A 78 12.58 -10.62 2.39
N LYS A 79 12.45 -10.06 1.18
CA LYS A 79 12.16 -8.65 0.95
C LYS A 79 10.77 -8.45 0.40
N CYS A 80 10.12 -7.34 0.80
CA CYS A 80 8.77 -7.02 0.39
C CYS A 80 8.64 -5.60 -0.13
N ILE A 81 7.88 -5.45 -1.22
CA ILE A 81 7.40 -4.17 -1.74
C ILE A 81 5.98 -3.95 -1.26
N ILE A 82 5.71 -2.77 -0.71
CA ILE A 82 4.38 -2.37 -0.28
C ILE A 82 3.88 -1.26 -1.21
N PHE A 83 2.86 -1.56 -2.00
CA PHE A 83 2.20 -0.59 -2.85
C PHE A 83 1.09 0.14 -2.11
N ALA A 84 1.18 1.47 -2.11
CA ALA A 84 0.17 2.38 -1.59
C ALA A 84 0.10 3.64 -2.47
N VAL A 85 -1.07 4.25 -2.58
CA VAL A 85 -1.31 5.46 -3.40
C VAL A 85 -1.38 6.71 -2.53
N ASN A 86 -2.03 6.61 -1.35
CA ASN A 86 -2.17 7.72 -0.42
C ASN A 86 -0.81 8.12 0.17
N LYS A 87 -0.36 9.36 -0.14
CA LYS A 87 0.97 9.86 0.28
C LYS A 87 1.13 9.97 1.79
N ARG A 88 0.05 10.29 2.53
CA ARG A 88 0.09 10.35 4.00
C ARG A 88 0.33 8.95 4.58
N LEU A 89 -0.35 7.95 4.02
CA LEU A 89 -0.13 6.55 4.39
C LEU A 89 1.29 6.09 4.05
N GLN A 90 1.82 6.43 2.86
CA GLN A 90 3.20 6.11 2.49
C GLN A 90 4.21 6.64 3.50
N SER A 91 4.08 7.91 3.90
CA SER A 91 4.96 8.53 4.89
C SER A 91 4.82 7.88 6.27
N PHE A 92 3.60 7.57 6.69
CA PHE A 92 3.33 6.85 7.93
C PHE A 92 3.98 5.46 7.92
N LEU A 93 3.77 4.67 6.87
CA LEU A 93 4.36 3.33 6.73
C LEU A 93 5.89 3.38 6.74
N SER A 94 6.50 4.35 6.06
CA SER A 94 7.95 4.51 6.00
C SER A 94 8.56 4.59 7.40
N VAL A 95 8.01 5.45 8.25
CA VAL A 95 8.55 5.66 9.60
C VAL A 95 8.16 4.53 10.54
N THR A 96 6.89 4.15 10.56
CA THR A 96 6.37 3.20 11.56
C THR A 96 6.84 1.77 11.33
N LEU A 97 6.89 1.30 10.08
CA LEU A 97 7.48 -0.02 9.78
C LEU A 97 8.98 -0.02 10.04
N GLY A 98 9.65 1.11 9.75
CA GLY A 98 11.05 1.29 10.13
C GLY A 98 11.30 1.15 11.63
N GLN A 99 10.40 1.72 12.47
CA GLN A 99 10.43 1.57 13.93
C GLN A 99 10.10 0.14 14.37
N ILE A 100 9.02 -0.44 13.83
CA ILE A 100 8.54 -1.78 14.21
C ILE A 100 9.58 -2.87 13.94
N TYR A 101 10.28 -2.77 12.80
CA TYR A 101 11.22 -3.77 12.34
C TYR A 101 12.69 -3.39 12.54
N ASN A 102 12.96 -2.24 13.14
CA ASN A 102 14.32 -1.71 13.36
C ASN A 102 15.14 -1.59 12.07
N LEU A 103 14.50 -1.07 11.00
CA LEU A 103 15.11 -0.89 9.69
C LEU A 103 15.56 0.55 9.41
N GLY A 104 15.20 1.50 10.30
CA GLY A 104 15.23 2.93 10.00
C GLY A 104 14.09 3.33 9.06
N PRO A 105 13.93 4.62 8.72
CA PRO A 105 12.90 5.06 7.79
C PRO A 105 13.04 4.36 6.43
N LEU A 106 11.93 3.78 5.95
CA LEU A 106 11.92 3.07 4.67
C LEU A 106 11.98 4.06 3.49
N SER A 107 12.63 3.67 2.42
CA SER A 107 12.56 4.40 1.16
C SER A 107 11.13 4.43 0.61
N VAL A 108 10.69 5.61 0.14
CA VAL A 108 9.40 5.81 -0.50
C VAL A 108 9.60 6.25 -1.95
N ILE A 109 9.15 5.45 -2.91
CA ILE A 109 9.20 5.77 -4.33
C ILE A 109 7.80 6.13 -4.82
N ASN A 110 7.57 7.41 -5.04
CA ASN A 110 6.34 7.97 -5.58
C ASN A 110 6.63 9.06 -6.63
N GLY A 111 5.61 9.84 -7.01
CA GLY A 111 5.77 10.93 -7.97
C GLY A 111 6.76 12.02 -7.55
N ASP A 112 7.00 12.18 -6.25
CA ASP A 112 7.89 13.20 -5.70
C ASP A 112 9.36 12.74 -5.72
N ALA A 113 9.60 11.42 -5.76
CA ALA A 113 10.94 10.85 -5.86
C ALA A 113 11.54 11.13 -7.25
N LYS A 114 12.72 11.71 -7.30
CA LYS A 114 13.36 12.14 -8.57
C LYS A 114 13.89 10.95 -9.36
N ALA A 115 13.67 10.97 -10.67
CA ALA A 115 14.28 10.00 -11.59
C ALA A 115 15.79 10.23 -11.75
N VAL A 116 16.19 11.51 -11.77
CA VAL A 116 17.60 11.94 -11.92
C VAL A 116 17.95 12.95 -10.82
N ALA A 117 19.08 12.77 -10.17
CA ALA A 117 19.54 13.72 -9.16
C ALA A 117 20.08 15.01 -9.79
N LYS A 118 19.53 16.16 -9.36
CA LYS A 118 20.11 17.48 -9.69
C LYS A 118 21.36 17.80 -8.86
N ARG A 119 21.55 17.11 -7.74
CA ARG A 119 22.72 17.21 -6.84
C ARG A 119 23.09 15.81 -6.36
N LYS A 120 24.38 15.53 -6.14
CA LYS A 120 24.88 14.22 -5.67
C LYS A 120 24.29 13.73 -4.34
N SER A 121 23.74 14.64 -3.53
CA SER A 121 23.18 14.34 -2.20
C SER A 121 21.69 13.93 -2.20
N VAL A 122 20.99 13.99 -3.36
CA VAL A 122 19.57 13.64 -3.44
C VAL A 122 19.44 12.23 -3.99
N PRO A 123 18.84 11.28 -3.21
CA PRO A 123 18.66 9.92 -3.70
C PRO A 123 17.71 9.90 -4.89
N THR A 124 18.06 9.09 -5.88
CA THR A 124 17.23 8.81 -7.06
C THR A 124 16.41 7.56 -6.83
N ARG A 125 15.34 7.36 -7.61
CA ARG A 125 14.58 6.11 -7.59
C ARG A 125 15.46 4.87 -7.78
N LYS A 126 16.44 4.96 -8.70
CA LYS A 126 17.37 3.87 -8.99
C LYS A 126 18.29 3.58 -7.80
N SER A 127 18.85 4.61 -7.15
CA SER A 127 19.71 4.41 -5.97
C SER A 127 18.92 3.85 -4.79
N MET A 128 17.67 4.32 -4.57
CA MET A 128 16.80 3.76 -3.51
C MET A 128 16.51 2.27 -3.70
N ILE A 129 16.31 1.82 -4.95
CA ILE A 129 16.11 0.40 -5.26
C ILE A 129 17.41 -0.36 -5.03
N SER A 130 18.54 0.15 -5.52
CA SER A 130 19.85 -0.47 -5.33
C SER A 130 20.18 -0.64 -3.84
N ASP A 131 19.95 0.38 -3.03
CA ASP A 131 20.18 0.33 -1.57
C ASP A 131 19.22 -0.68 -0.89
N PHE A 132 17.97 -0.74 -1.35
CA PHE A 132 16.99 -1.72 -0.86
C PHE A 132 17.41 -3.16 -1.20
N GLU A 133 17.89 -3.40 -2.41
CA GLU A 133 18.32 -4.73 -2.88
C GLU A 133 19.63 -5.17 -2.24
N ALA A 134 20.58 -4.25 -2.06
CA ALA A 134 21.90 -4.54 -1.50
C ALA A 134 21.86 -4.93 -0.02
N LYS A 135 20.82 -4.53 0.71
CA LYS A 135 20.68 -4.87 2.14
C LYS A 135 20.39 -6.36 2.27
N GLU A 136 21.21 -7.09 3.03
CA GLU A 136 21.01 -8.53 3.28
C GLU A 136 19.76 -8.79 4.13
N GLY A 137 19.13 -9.95 3.90
CA GLY A 137 18.00 -10.44 4.67
C GLY A 137 16.71 -9.63 4.46
N PHE A 138 15.91 -9.54 5.52
CA PHE A 138 14.61 -8.86 5.50
C PHE A 138 14.74 -7.36 5.29
N ASN A 139 14.05 -6.86 4.28
CA ASN A 139 13.96 -5.42 4.05
C ASN A 139 12.62 -5.05 3.37
N LEU A 140 12.23 -3.80 3.50
CA LEU A 140 10.96 -3.25 3.02
C LEU A 140 11.19 -1.98 2.19
N ILE A 141 10.34 -1.77 1.19
CA ILE A 141 10.26 -0.53 0.43
C ILE A 141 8.79 -0.17 0.16
N VAL A 142 8.44 1.10 0.25
CA VAL A 142 7.10 1.61 -0.06
C VAL A 142 7.11 2.25 -1.44
N MET A 143 6.17 1.89 -2.29
CA MET A 143 6.11 2.41 -3.66
C MET A 143 4.70 2.82 -4.06
N SER A 144 4.59 3.82 -4.92
CA SER A 144 3.36 4.08 -5.68
C SER A 144 3.33 3.19 -6.92
N PRO A 145 2.20 2.54 -7.27
CA PRO A 145 2.09 1.75 -8.49
C PRO A 145 2.44 2.53 -9.76
N VAL A 146 2.08 3.82 -9.80
CA VAL A 146 2.40 4.69 -10.94
C VAL A 146 3.91 4.94 -11.07
N ALA A 147 4.59 5.19 -9.97
CA ALA A 147 6.03 5.42 -9.98
C ALA A 147 6.81 4.15 -10.34
N ALA A 148 6.35 2.99 -9.91
CA ALA A 148 6.92 1.70 -10.28
C ALA A 148 6.79 1.41 -11.78
N GLY A 149 5.70 1.85 -12.43
CA GLY A 149 5.45 1.66 -13.87
C GLY A 149 6.49 2.32 -14.78
N VAL A 150 7.29 3.26 -14.30
CA VAL A 150 8.25 4.05 -15.11
C VAL A 150 9.65 3.43 -15.06
N GLY A 151 9.87 2.36 -15.84
CA GLY A 151 11.22 1.85 -16.15
C GLY A 151 12.03 1.24 -15.00
N LEU A 152 11.46 1.08 -13.82
CA LEU A 152 12.13 0.48 -12.68
C LEU A 152 12.04 -1.05 -12.73
N THR A 153 13.08 -1.73 -12.29
CA THR A 153 13.12 -3.19 -12.10
C THR A 153 13.56 -3.46 -10.67
N VAL A 154 12.87 -4.35 -9.99
CA VAL A 154 13.15 -4.73 -8.59
C VAL A 154 13.15 -6.25 -8.51
N VAL A 155 14.31 -6.85 -8.66
CA VAL A 155 14.46 -8.33 -8.62
C VAL A 155 14.83 -8.87 -7.24
N GLY A 156 15.29 -8.00 -6.35
CA GLY A 156 15.70 -8.38 -5.00
C GLY A 156 14.52 -8.67 -4.04
N ALA A 157 13.29 -8.35 -4.41
CA ALA A 157 12.09 -8.65 -3.63
C ALA A 157 11.27 -9.76 -4.30
N ASN A 158 10.73 -10.66 -3.50
CA ASN A 158 9.83 -11.73 -3.96
C ASN A 158 8.45 -11.68 -3.28
N HIS A 159 8.19 -10.69 -2.44
CA HIS A 159 6.88 -10.42 -1.86
C HIS A 159 6.37 -9.05 -2.27
N VAL A 160 5.10 -8.98 -2.63
CA VAL A 160 4.40 -7.75 -3.03
C VAL A 160 3.10 -7.65 -2.26
N VAL A 161 2.88 -6.53 -1.57
CA VAL A 161 1.60 -6.22 -0.93
C VAL A 161 0.95 -5.04 -1.65
N HIS A 162 -0.18 -5.26 -2.29
CA HIS A 162 -1.06 -4.18 -2.76
C HIS A 162 -1.96 -3.75 -1.60
N LEU A 163 -1.42 -2.96 -0.67
CA LEU A 163 -2.15 -2.47 0.49
C LEU A 163 -3.32 -1.57 0.10
N GLU A 164 -3.13 -0.81 -0.96
CA GLU A 164 -4.13 0.01 -1.60
C GLU A 164 -4.21 -0.34 -3.09
N ARG A 165 -5.39 -0.79 -3.54
CA ARG A 165 -5.63 -1.13 -4.94
C ARG A 165 -5.61 0.14 -5.80
N TYR A 166 -5.06 0.03 -7.00
CA TYR A 166 -5.10 1.12 -7.98
C TYR A 166 -6.29 0.96 -8.92
N TRP A 167 -6.99 2.04 -9.21
CA TRP A 167 -8.22 2.06 -10.03
C TRP A 167 -8.04 1.52 -11.46
N ASN A 168 -6.81 1.55 -11.98
CA ASN A 168 -6.48 1.01 -13.28
C ASN A 168 -5.73 -0.32 -13.09
N PRO A 169 -6.37 -1.47 -13.38
CA PRO A 169 -5.78 -2.79 -13.18
C PRO A 169 -4.52 -3.01 -14.05
N ALA A 170 -4.46 -2.40 -15.24
CA ALA A 170 -3.28 -2.52 -16.10
C ALA A 170 -2.03 -1.86 -15.47
N LYS A 171 -2.22 -0.73 -14.77
CA LYS A 171 -1.11 -0.07 -14.05
C LYS A 171 -0.70 -0.83 -12.79
N GLU A 172 -1.65 -1.47 -12.11
CA GLU A 172 -1.35 -2.33 -10.97
C GLU A 172 -0.57 -3.57 -11.42
N ALA A 173 -1.02 -4.24 -12.47
CA ALA A 173 -0.32 -5.37 -13.08
C ALA A 173 1.09 -4.95 -13.55
N GLN A 174 1.22 -3.82 -14.25
CA GLN A 174 2.52 -3.29 -14.66
C GLN A 174 3.47 -3.05 -13.49
N ALA A 175 2.97 -2.59 -12.34
CA ALA A 175 3.78 -2.43 -11.14
C ALA A 175 4.27 -3.79 -10.60
N THR A 176 3.39 -4.80 -10.59
CA THR A 176 3.74 -6.18 -10.19
C THR A 176 4.76 -6.80 -11.14
N ASP A 177 4.62 -6.59 -12.45
CA ASP A 177 5.54 -7.11 -13.48
C ASP A 177 6.97 -6.56 -13.34
N ARG A 178 7.18 -5.49 -12.57
CA ARG A 178 8.53 -4.99 -12.25
C ARG A 178 9.28 -5.87 -11.27
N VAL A 179 8.55 -6.68 -10.52
CA VAL A 179 9.10 -7.68 -9.59
C VAL A 179 9.20 -9.04 -10.28
N TYR A 180 8.21 -9.37 -11.12
CA TYR A 180 8.12 -10.61 -11.87
C TYR A 180 8.89 -10.51 -13.19
N ARG A 181 10.23 -10.47 -13.13
CA ARG A 181 11.08 -10.27 -14.31
C ARG A 181 12.23 -11.26 -14.39
N ILE A 182 12.86 -11.31 -15.56
CA ILE A 182 14.13 -12.03 -15.80
C ILE A 182 15.14 -11.59 -14.74
N GLY A 183 15.69 -12.55 -14.01
CA GLY A 183 16.57 -12.34 -12.86
C GLY A 183 15.91 -12.58 -11.50
N GLN A 184 14.58 -12.77 -11.44
CA GLN A 184 13.90 -13.24 -10.24
C GLN A 184 13.98 -14.76 -10.17
N GLU A 185 14.69 -15.27 -9.18
CA GLU A 185 14.92 -16.73 -8.99
C GLU A 185 13.94 -17.32 -7.96
N LYS A 186 13.25 -16.47 -7.18
CA LYS A 186 12.33 -16.91 -6.14
C LYS A 186 10.88 -16.85 -6.61
N GLU A 187 10.04 -17.69 -6.03
CA GLU A 187 8.60 -17.60 -6.19
C GLU A 187 8.10 -16.23 -5.70
N VAL A 188 7.33 -15.53 -6.53
CA VAL A 188 6.75 -14.22 -6.19
C VAL A 188 5.39 -14.41 -5.54
N HIS A 189 5.25 -13.88 -4.34
CA HIS A 189 4.00 -13.89 -3.58
C HIS A 189 3.33 -12.52 -3.62
N ILE A 190 2.07 -12.48 -4.05
CA ILE A 190 1.27 -11.26 -4.13
C ILE A 190 0.16 -11.31 -3.09
N TYR A 191 0.08 -10.28 -2.27
CA TYR A 191 -0.92 -10.13 -1.20
C TYR A 191 -1.80 -8.92 -1.47
N ILE A 192 -3.10 -9.12 -1.31
CA ILE A 192 -4.12 -8.07 -1.50
C ILE A 192 -5.01 -8.05 -0.27
N PRO A 193 -4.67 -7.32 0.79
CA PRO A 193 -5.52 -7.18 1.96
C PRO A 193 -6.83 -6.47 1.61
N LEU A 194 -7.95 -7.06 1.93
CA LEU A 194 -9.28 -6.49 1.72
C LEU A 194 -9.97 -6.30 3.07
N LEU A 195 -10.52 -5.12 3.31
CA LEU A 195 -11.39 -4.88 4.44
C LEU A 195 -12.77 -5.49 4.15
N HIS A 196 -13.26 -6.37 5.01
CA HIS A 196 -14.61 -6.90 4.95
C HIS A 196 -15.51 -6.23 5.98
N HIS A 197 -16.77 -6.00 5.62
CA HIS A 197 -17.81 -5.60 6.53
C HIS A 197 -18.73 -6.82 6.80
N PRO A 198 -19.22 -7.05 8.06
CA PRO A 198 -20.00 -8.23 8.37
C PRO A 198 -21.41 -8.24 7.74
N GLU A 199 -21.97 -7.09 7.41
CA GLU A 199 -23.37 -6.95 6.98
C GLU A 199 -23.54 -6.60 5.49
N PHE A 200 -22.51 -6.06 4.85
CA PHE A 200 -22.57 -5.68 3.42
C PHE A 200 -21.19 -5.75 2.75
N GLU A 201 -21.19 -5.70 1.42
CA GLU A 201 -19.94 -5.65 0.67
C GLU A 201 -19.24 -4.30 0.85
N SER A 202 -18.02 -4.34 1.35
CA SER A 202 -17.21 -3.15 1.57
C SER A 202 -16.74 -2.52 0.24
N PHE A 203 -16.25 -1.28 0.33
CA PHE A 203 -15.57 -0.61 -0.78
C PHE A 203 -14.44 -1.47 -1.37
N ASP A 204 -13.60 -2.08 -0.52
CA ASP A 204 -12.48 -2.91 -0.97
C ASP A 204 -12.95 -4.15 -1.73
N VAL A 205 -13.99 -4.84 -1.26
CA VAL A 205 -14.56 -6.02 -1.92
C VAL A 205 -15.16 -5.63 -3.27
N ASN A 206 -15.93 -4.54 -3.31
CA ASN A 206 -16.52 -4.05 -4.56
C ASN A 206 -15.46 -3.61 -5.58
N LEU A 207 -14.43 -2.87 -5.13
CA LEU A 207 -13.32 -2.48 -5.99
C LEU A 207 -12.56 -3.69 -6.51
N HIS A 208 -12.26 -4.66 -5.63
CA HIS A 208 -11.58 -5.90 -6.04
C HIS A 208 -12.34 -6.65 -7.12
N ARG A 209 -13.66 -6.84 -6.94
CA ARG A 209 -14.53 -7.46 -7.94
C ARG A 209 -14.51 -6.71 -9.27
N LEU A 210 -14.64 -5.38 -9.24
CA LEU A 210 -14.61 -4.54 -10.43
C LEU A 210 -13.29 -4.67 -11.20
N LEU A 211 -12.15 -4.62 -10.49
CA LEU A 211 -10.83 -4.74 -11.10
C LEU A 211 -10.61 -6.13 -11.71
N THR A 212 -11.07 -7.19 -11.04
CA THR A 212 -11.00 -8.56 -11.54
C THR A 212 -11.83 -8.72 -12.82
N GLN A 213 -13.05 -8.18 -12.84
CA GLN A 213 -13.90 -8.21 -14.04
C GLN A 213 -13.27 -7.45 -15.22
N LYS A 214 -12.68 -6.27 -14.98
CA LYS A 214 -11.97 -5.51 -16.02
C LYS A 214 -10.78 -6.27 -16.59
N THR A 215 -10.06 -7.01 -15.79
CA THR A 215 -8.93 -7.83 -16.23
C THR A 215 -9.43 -8.97 -17.12
N LEU A 216 -10.46 -9.71 -16.68
CA LEU A 216 -11.06 -10.80 -17.46
C LEU A 216 -11.60 -10.32 -18.81
N LEU A 217 -12.27 -9.16 -18.86
CA LEU A 217 -12.76 -8.59 -20.12
C LEU A 217 -11.63 -8.23 -21.08
N LYS A 218 -10.51 -7.69 -20.55
CA LYS A 218 -9.33 -7.41 -21.37
C LYS A 218 -8.77 -8.67 -21.99
N ASP A 219 -8.62 -9.73 -21.20
CA ASP A 219 -8.05 -11.00 -21.64
C ASP A 219 -8.98 -11.78 -22.61
N ALA A 220 -10.29 -11.48 -22.58
CA ALA A 220 -11.27 -12.07 -23.48
C ALA A 220 -11.35 -11.40 -24.86
N VAL A 221 -10.77 -10.21 -25.02
CA VAL A 221 -10.81 -9.40 -26.26
C VAL A 221 -9.49 -9.47 -27.04
N VAL A 222 -8.47 -10.09 -26.48
CA VAL A 222 -7.16 -10.35 -27.11
C VAL A 222 -7.08 -11.79 -27.58
#